data_d8595ee8126ac48bbb71566abf233c8f
#
_entry.id   d8595ee8126ac48bbb71566abf233c8f
#
_cell.length_a   1.000
_cell.length_b   1.000
_cell.length_c   1.000
_cell.angle_alpha   90.00
_cell.angle_beta   90.00
_cell.angle_gamma   90.00
#
_symmetry.space_group_name_H-M   'P 1'
#
loop_
_entity.id
_entity.type
_entity.pdbx_description
1 polymer ?
#
loop_
_entity_poly.entity_id
_entity_poly.type
_entity_poly.pdbx_seq_one_letter_code
_entity_poly.pdbx_strand_id
1 'polypeptide(L)'
;MTRFPKELIENGIHYTLHGDYYFPDLDLPDSPRQTIGHYGRMRKAYLEEHRPGLYEWLLLSGKLYDHLAETDQVCRDRMERMIAQMAEAEGINEKMKASDQLGWISQMNSIRHRVEEMLLAELVFD
;
A
#
# COMPACT_ATOMS: atom_id res chain seq x y z
N MET A 1 -37.71 -3.09 -9.89
CA MET A 1 -36.30 -3.38 -9.77
C MET A 1 -35.84 -3.13 -8.34
N THR A 2 -35.44 -4.18 -7.66
CA THR A 2 -35.07 -4.09 -6.26
C THR A 2 -33.65 -3.53 -6.16
N ARG A 3 -33.50 -2.34 -5.57
CA ARG A 3 -32.19 -1.79 -5.28
C ARG A 3 -31.76 -2.29 -3.91
N PHE A 4 -30.63 -2.95 -3.85
CA PHE A 4 -30.03 -3.33 -2.60
C PHE A 4 -29.36 -2.11 -1.96
N PRO A 5 -29.61 -1.84 -0.69
CA PRO A 5 -28.91 -0.74 0.00
C PRO A 5 -27.40 -1.01 0.03
N LYS A 6 -26.63 0.06 -0.02
CA LYS A 6 -25.15 -0.05 0.06
C LYS A 6 -24.70 -0.58 1.41
N GLU A 7 -25.47 -0.35 2.44
CA GLU A 7 -25.15 -0.75 3.79
C GLU A 7 -26.35 -1.52 4.37
N LEU A 8 -26.06 -2.56 5.10
CA LEU A 8 -27.05 -3.41 5.74
C LEU A 8 -26.58 -3.73 7.15
N ILE A 9 -27.49 -3.62 8.12
CA ILE A 9 -27.23 -4.01 9.50
C ILE A 9 -28.12 -5.18 9.83
N GLU A 10 -27.50 -6.30 10.19
CA GLU A 10 -28.21 -7.52 10.58
C GLU A 10 -27.52 -8.13 11.79
N ASN A 11 -28.29 -8.42 12.84
CA ASN A 11 -27.77 -8.96 14.10
C ASN A 11 -26.66 -8.12 14.74
N GLY A 12 -26.73 -6.80 14.56
CA GLY A 12 -25.71 -5.88 15.08
C GLY A 12 -24.41 -5.82 14.27
N ILE A 13 -24.36 -6.53 13.15
CA ILE A 13 -23.20 -6.53 12.26
C ILE A 13 -23.51 -5.64 11.06
N HIS A 14 -22.59 -4.72 10.80
CA HIS A 14 -22.68 -3.83 9.64
C HIS A 14 -22.06 -4.52 8.42
N TYR A 15 -22.82 -4.55 7.33
CA TYR A 15 -22.38 -5.14 6.07
C TYR A 15 -22.29 -4.06 5.01
N THR A 16 -21.22 -4.10 4.21
CA THR A 16 -21.05 -3.21 3.07
C THR A 16 -21.22 -3.99 1.77
N LEU A 17 -21.98 -3.43 0.84
CA LEU A 17 -22.21 -4.04 -0.46
C LEU A 17 -20.99 -3.83 -1.38
N HIS A 18 -20.41 -4.95 -1.83
CA HIS A 18 -19.33 -4.97 -2.81
C HIS A 18 -19.77 -5.82 -4.00
N GLY A 19 -20.08 -5.16 -5.13
CA GLY A 19 -20.67 -5.86 -6.28
C GLY A 19 -22.05 -6.41 -5.93
N ASP A 20 -22.22 -7.73 -6.01
CA ASP A 20 -23.48 -8.42 -5.69
C ASP A 20 -23.49 -9.04 -4.29
N TYR A 21 -22.44 -8.84 -3.49
CA TYR A 21 -22.28 -9.50 -2.20
C TYR A 21 -22.10 -8.51 -1.08
N TYR A 22 -22.71 -8.85 0.08
CA TYR A 22 -22.49 -8.12 1.31
C TYR A 22 -21.35 -8.76 2.09
N PHE A 23 -20.39 -7.93 2.51
CA PHE A 23 -19.27 -8.35 3.34
C PHE A 23 -19.42 -7.73 4.72
N PRO A 24 -19.27 -8.51 5.79
CA PRO A 24 -19.36 -7.95 7.14
C PRO A 24 -18.20 -7.01 7.42
N ASP A 25 -18.50 -5.83 7.93
CA ASP A 25 -17.50 -4.89 8.42
C ASP A 25 -17.15 -5.30 9.85
N LEU A 26 -16.37 -6.35 9.96
CA LEU A 26 -15.93 -6.84 11.27
C LEU A 26 -14.64 -6.16 11.67
N ASP A 27 -14.76 -5.15 12.51
CA ASP A 27 -13.63 -4.65 13.26
C ASP A 27 -13.56 -5.45 14.56
N LEU A 28 -12.63 -6.40 14.58
CA LEU A 28 -12.33 -7.10 15.81
C LEU A 28 -11.57 -6.13 16.71
N PRO A 29 -12.09 -5.84 17.93
CA PRO A 29 -11.48 -4.84 18.81
C PRO A 29 -10.03 -5.16 19.17
N ASP A 30 -9.66 -6.44 19.13
CA ASP A 30 -8.33 -6.92 19.53
C ASP A 30 -7.36 -7.06 18.35
N SER A 31 -7.83 -6.79 17.13
CA SER A 31 -7.01 -6.88 15.92
C SER A 31 -7.26 -5.64 15.10
N PRO A 32 -6.51 -4.55 15.32
CA PRO A 32 -6.64 -3.39 14.47
C PRO A 32 -6.37 -3.81 13.03
N ARG A 33 -7.35 -3.62 12.17
CA ARG A 33 -7.19 -3.81 10.73
C ARG A 33 -6.11 -2.84 10.27
N GLN A 34 -4.93 -3.37 10.04
CA GLN A 34 -3.90 -2.61 9.40
C GLN A 34 -4.33 -2.39 7.96
N THR A 35 -4.48 -1.13 7.59
CA THR A 35 -4.82 -0.77 6.23
C THR A 35 -3.65 -1.14 5.32
N ILE A 36 -3.88 -2.06 4.41
CA ILE A 36 -2.87 -2.45 3.42
C ILE A 36 -2.90 -1.40 2.31
N GLY A 37 -1.77 -0.72 2.11
CA GLY A 37 -1.63 0.27 1.07
C GLY A 37 -1.23 -0.34 -0.28
N HIS A 38 -0.83 0.54 -1.19
CA HIS A 38 -0.46 0.18 -2.56
C HIS A 38 0.65 -0.89 -2.62
N TYR A 39 1.71 -0.70 -1.84
CA TYR A 39 2.85 -1.63 -1.85
C TYR A 39 2.52 -2.98 -1.22
N GLY A 40 1.69 -3.00 -0.20
CA GLY A 40 1.19 -4.24 0.39
C GLY A 40 0.36 -5.04 -0.59
N ARG A 41 -0.50 -4.38 -1.36
CA ARG A 41 -1.31 -5.03 -2.40
C ARG A 41 -0.43 -5.60 -3.52
N MET A 42 0.60 -4.88 -3.93
CA MET A 42 1.56 -5.36 -4.93
C MET A 42 2.32 -6.59 -4.43
N ARG A 43 2.75 -6.58 -3.18
CA ARG A 43 3.42 -7.73 -2.55
C ARG A 43 2.50 -8.94 -2.51
N LYS A 44 1.24 -8.76 -2.16
CA LYS A 44 0.24 -9.84 -2.15
C LYS A 44 0.11 -10.48 -3.53
N ALA A 45 -0.08 -9.66 -4.56
CA ALA A 45 -0.20 -10.16 -5.94
C ALA A 45 1.05 -10.92 -6.37
N TYR A 46 2.22 -10.41 -6.04
CA TYR A 46 3.49 -11.07 -6.34
C TYR A 46 3.59 -12.44 -5.65
N LEU A 47 3.25 -12.53 -4.37
CA LEU A 47 3.31 -13.78 -3.61
C LEU A 47 2.34 -14.82 -4.19
N GLU A 48 1.14 -14.41 -4.55
CA GLU A 48 0.15 -15.31 -5.15
C GLU A 48 0.65 -15.90 -6.47
N GLU A 49 1.30 -15.09 -7.29
CA GLU A 49 1.72 -15.47 -8.64
C GLU A 49 3.06 -16.18 -8.65
N HIS A 50 4.03 -15.69 -7.92
CA HIS A 50 5.42 -16.15 -8.00
C HIS A 50 5.89 -16.97 -6.80
N ARG A 51 5.24 -16.86 -5.66
CA ARG A 51 5.60 -17.60 -4.45
C ARG A 51 4.37 -18.17 -3.75
N PRO A 52 3.61 -19.04 -4.43
CA PRO A 52 2.35 -19.56 -3.88
C PRO A 52 2.52 -20.34 -2.58
N GLY A 53 3.64 -21.06 -2.39
CA GLY A 53 3.91 -21.78 -1.16
C GLY A 53 4.05 -20.86 0.04
N LEU A 54 4.78 -19.77 -0.10
CA LEU A 54 4.93 -18.78 0.94
C LEU A 54 3.60 -18.07 1.21
N TYR A 55 2.87 -17.75 0.16
CA TYR A 55 1.54 -17.13 0.28
C TYR A 55 0.60 -18.00 1.11
N GLU A 56 0.51 -19.30 0.78
CA GLU A 56 -0.35 -20.23 1.51
C GLU A 56 0.08 -20.36 2.98
N TRP A 57 1.38 -20.46 3.22
CA TRP A 57 1.89 -20.56 4.58
C TRP A 57 1.53 -19.34 5.42
N LEU A 58 1.71 -18.14 4.86
CA LEU A 58 1.35 -16.89 5.54
C LEU A 58 -0.16 -16.79 5.77
N LEU A 59 -0.95 -17.20 4.77
CA LEU A 59 -2.40 -17.18 4.87
C LEU A 59 -2.90 -18.12 5.96
N LEU A 60 -2.43 -19.37 5.96
CA LEU A 60 -2.85 -20.39 6.90
C LEU A 60 -2.36 -20.12 8.32
N SER A 61 -1.20 -19.50 8.48
CA SER A 61 -0.67 -19.12 9.79
C SER A 61 -1.31 -17.85 10.37
N GLY A 62 -2.15 -17.17 9.58
CA GLY A 62 -2.78 -15.91 9.99
C GLY A 62 -1.86 -14.70 9.98
N LYS A 63 -0.68 -14.82 9.34
CA LYS A 63 0.34 -13.76 9.34
C LYS A 63 0.41 -12.96 8.04
N LEU A 64 -0.44 -13.30 7.07
CA LEU A 64 -0.38 -12.67 5.75
C LEU A 64 -0.58 -11.16 5.82
N TYR A 65 -1.63 -10.70 6.46
CA TYR A 65 -1.93 -9.25 6.50
C TYR A 65 -0.92 -8.47 7.33
N ASP A 66 -0.41 -9.04 8.39
CA ASP A 66 0.68 -8.43 9.16
C ASP A 66 1.94 -8.26 8.32
N HIS A 67 2.28 -9.28 7.54
CA HIS A 67 3.41 -9.23 6.62
C HIS A 67 3.22 -8.16 5.54
N LEU A 68 2.04 -8.08 4.95
CA LEU A 68 1.73 -7.10 3.91
C LEU A 68 1.75 -5.67 4.46
N ALA A 69 1.18 -5.47 5.63
CA ALA A 69 1.17 -4.16 6.30
C ALA A 69 2.58 -3.71 6.67
N GLU A 70 3.41 -4.63 7.16
CA GLU A 70 4.81 -4.35 7.48
C GLU A 70 5.60 -3.99 6.23
N THR A 71 5.43 -4.75 5.14
CA THR A 71 6.08 -4.46 3.86
C THR A 71 5.68 -3.08 3.35
N ASP A 72 4.40 -2.75 3.41
CA ASP A 72 3.88 -1.45 2.98
C ASP A 72 4.48 -0.31 3.79
N GLN A 73 4.53 -0.47 5.12
CA GLN A 73 5.10 0.55 6.00
C GLN A 73 6.59 0.75 5.78
N VAL A 74 7.35 -0.33 5.65
CA VAL A 74 8.79 -0.27 5.37
C VAL A 74 9.05 0.42 4.02
N CYS A 75 8.27 0.09 2.99
CA CYS A 75 8.39 0.73 1.68
C CYS A 75 8.14 2.24 1.77
N ARG A 76 7.08 2.65 2.46
CA ARG A 76 6.77 4.08 2.61
C ARG A 76 7.85 4.83 3.37
N ASP A 77 8.32 4.27 4.48
CA ASP A 77 9.35 4.92 5.31
C ASP A 77 10.66 5.07 4.55
N ARG A 78 11.08 4.01 3.86
CA ARG A 78 12.29 4.05 3.03
C ARG A 78 12.15 4.99 1.86
N MET A 79 11.00 4.99 1.20
CA MET A 79 10.73 5.86 0.07
C MET A 79 10.84 7.32 0.45
N GLU A 80 10.20 7.72 1.54
CA GLU A 80 10.26 9.09 2.06
C GLU A 80 11.70 9.52 2.35
N ARG A 81 12.44 8.65 3.04
CA ARG A 81 13.83 8.90 3.41
C ARG A 81 14.75 9.01 2.20
N MET A 82 14.63 8.06 1.26
CA MET A 82 15.47 8.03 0.06
C MET A 82 15.17 9.20 -0.88
N ILE A 83 13.89 9.56 -1.03
CA ILE A 83 13.51 10.72 -1.83
C ILE A 83 14.14 11.99 -1.26
N ALA A 84 14.06 12.18 0.06
CA ALA A 84 14.65 13.34 0.71
C ALA A 84 16.17 13.39 0.53
N GLN A 85 16.85 12.26 0.69
CA GLN A 85 18.30 12.17 0.50
C GLN A 85 18.74 12.46 -0.94
N MET A 86 18.04 11.89 -1.90
CA MET A 86 18.35 12.11 -3.31
C MET A 86 18.04 13.53 -3.75
N ALA A 87 16.95 14.11 -3.28
CA ALA A 87 16.63 15.50 -3.55
C ALA A 87 17.72 16.44 -3.03
N GLU A 88 18.19 16.20 -1.82
CA GLU A 88 19.28 16.99 -1.23
C GLU A 88 20.58 16.83 -2.06
N ALA A 89 20.93 15.60 -2.43
CA ALA A 89 22.14 15.31 -3.20
C ALA A 89 22.10 15.94 -4.59
N GLU A 90 20.95 16.03 -5.22
CA GLU A 90 20.77 16.62 -6.55
C GLU A 90 20.46 18.13 -6.51
N GLY A 91 20.45 18.74 -5.32
CA GLY A 91 20.24 20.17 -5.16
C GLY A 91 18.81 20.63 -5.39
N ILE A 92 17.84 19.73 -5.27
CA ILE A 92 16.44 20.04 -5.42
C ILE A 92 15.89 20.52 -4.08
N ASN A 93 15.49 21.80 -4.01
CA ASN A 93 15.07 22.42 -2.76
C ASN A 93 13.90 23.37 -2.94
N GLU A 94 13.48 24.02 -1.84
CA GLU A 94 12.37 24.97 -1.85
C GLU A 94 12.62 26.19 -2.74
N LYS A 95 13.89 26.62 -2.89
CA LYS A 95 14.25 27.71 -3.79
C LYS A 95 13.96 27.36 -5.24
N MET A 96 14.27 26.14 -5.64
CA MET A 96 13.95 25.65 -6.99
C MET A 96 12.43 25.57 -7.19
N LYS A 97 11.71 25.10 -6.19
CA LYS A 97 10.25 25.04 -6.23
C LYS A 97 9.63 26.40 -6.46
N ALA A 98 10.16 27.43 -5.81
CA ALA A 98 9.68 28.80 -5.94
C ALA A 98 10.05 29.45 -7.28
N SER A 99 11.27 29.17 -7.80
CA SER A 99 11.78 29.81 -9.01
C SER A 99 11.44 29.06 -10.30
N ASP A 100 11.36 27.72 -10.23
CA ASP A 100 11.06 26.86 -11.38
C ASP A 100 10.20 25.67 -10.93
N GLN A 101 8.93 25.94 -10.77
CA GLN A 101 7.97 24.95 -10.26
C GLN A 101 7.86 23.71 -11.17
N LEU A 102 7.82 23.91 -12.48
CA LEU A 102 7.71 22.81 -13.44
C LEU A 102 8.96 21.92 -13.43
N GLY A 103 10.14 22.54 -13.39
CA GLY A 103 11.39 21.80 -13.27
C GLY A 103 11.49 21.05 -11.97
N TRP A 104 11.04 21.65 -10.87
CA TRP A 104 11.00 21.00 -9.56
C TRP A 104 10.10 19.76 -9.58
N ILE A 105 8.88 19.88 -10.13
CA ILE A 105 7.94 18.76 -10.24
C ILE A 105 8.53 17.64 -11.08
N SER A 106 9.12 17.96 -12.22
CA SER A 106 9.72 16.98 -13.13
C SER A 106 10.85 16.21 -12.45
N GLN A 107 11.74 16.92 -11.76
CA GLN A 107 12.86 16.28 -11.07
C GLN A 107 12.42 15.45 -9.88
N MET A 108 11.44 15.92 -9.10
CA MET A 108 10.90 15.17 -7.98
C MET A 108 10.19 13.89 -8.46
N ASN A 109 9.46 13.97 -9.56
CA ASN A 109 8.82 12.79 -10.15
C ASN A 109 9.85 11.76 -10.63
N SER A 110 10.95 12.22 -11.22
CA SER A 110 12.06 11.36 -11.64
C SER A 110 12.69 10.64 -10.45
N ILE A 111 12.99 11.37 -9.39
CA ILE A 111 13.54 10.79 -8.16
C ILE A 111 12.58 9.76 -7.57
N ARG A 112 11.31 10.12 -7.45
CA ARG A 112 10.29 9.23 -6.90
C ARG A 112 10.18 7.93 -7.69
N HIS A 113 10.20 8.02 -9.00
CA HIS A 113 10.15 6.86 -9.87
C HIS A 113 11.38 5.95 -9.71
N ARG A 114 12.58 6.52 -9.65
CA ARG A 114 13.82 5.76 -9.44
C ARG A 114 13.84 5.05 -8.08
N VAL A 115 13.42 5.75 -7.02
CA VAL A 115 13.34 5.17 -5.68
C VAL A 115 12.30 4.05 -5.66
N GLU A 116 11.14 4.27 -6.26
CA GLU A 116 10.08 3.27 -6.33
C GLU A 116 10.56 1.99 -7.01
N GLU A 117 11.23 2.09 -8.14
CA GLU A 117 11.77 0.92 -8.84
C GLU A 117 12.75 0.13 -7.97
N MET A 118 13.63 0.81 -7.26
CA MET A 118 14.59 0.15 -6.37
C MET A 118 13.88 -0.58 -5.22
N LEU A 119 12.90 0.05 -4.60
CA LEU A 119 12.18 -0.53 -3.46
C LEU A 119 11.27 -1.68 -3.88
N LEU A 120 10.64 -1.58 -5.06
CA LEU A 120 9.82 -2.67 -5.59
C LEU A 120 10.67 -3.92 -5.83
N ALA A 121 11.84 -3.77 -6.42
CA ALA A 121 12.73 -4.90 -6.67
C ALA A 121 13.25 -5.51 -5.36
N GLU A 122 13.55 -4.69 -4.38
CA GLU A 122 14.17 -5.13 -3.12
C GLU A 122 13.18 -5.69 -2.11
N LEU A 123 12.00 -5.08 -1.97
CA LEU A 123 11.06 -5.39 -0.89
C LEU A 123 9.77 -6.06 -1.36
N VAL A 124 9.29 -5.74 -2.54
CA VAL A 124 7.98 -6.21 -3.02
C VAL A 124 8.12 -7.45 -3.88
N PHE A 125 9.09 -7.51 -4.75
CA PHE A 125 9.30 -8.60 -5.71
C PHE A 125 10.47 -9.52 -5.34
N ASP A 126 10.73 -9.63 -4.07
CA ASP A 126 11.79 -10.50 -3.56
C ASP A 126 11.30 -11.94 -3.28
#